data_3b830139f8fa9a478df4a0aed70fd776
#
_entry.id   3b830139f8fa9a478df4a0aed70fd776
#
_cell.length_a   1.000
_cell.length_b   1.000
_cell.length_c   1.000
_cell.angle_alpha   90.00
_cell.angle_beta   90.00
_cell.angle_gamma   90.00
#
_symmetry.space_group_name_H-M   'P 1'
#
loop_
_entity.id
_entity.type
_entity.pdbx_description
1 polymer ?
#
loop_
_entity_poly.entity_id
_entity_poly.type
_entity_poly.pdbx_seq_one_letter_code
_entity_poly.pdbx_strand_id
1 'polypeptide(L)'
;VSKQLRFDRPAQTALCTFYLPRIFIMLVRLLYASRAVEPHNTEATDAILAQSRTHNPASGITGILCYGGGIFLQALEGGRSAVNELYGHIQRDSRHKDVVLLSYDEISERSFGSWTMGLVNIAKLNTSILLKYSERPEFDPYSVSGNVSLALLQELMATASIVGRS
;
A
#
# COMPACT_ATOMS: atom_id res chain seq x y z
N VAL A 1 -8.19 -81.33 18.01
CA VAL A 1 -7.32 -80.29 18.58
C VAL A 1 -7.02 -79.26 17.49
N SER A 2 -7.84 -78.21 17.38
CA SER A 2 -7.68 -77.10 16.40
C SER A 2 -6.92 -75.94 17.02
N LYS A 3 -5.75 -75.67 16.49
CA LYS A 3 -5.01 -74.47 16.81
C LYS A 3 -5.52 -73.32 15.90
N GLN A 4 -6.10 -72.29 16.55
CA GLN A 4 -6.55 -71.08 15.88
C GLN A 4 -5.37 -70.11 15.83
N LEU A 5 -4.91 -69.78 14.62
CA LEU A 5 -3.89 -68.77 14.35
C LEU A 5 -4.55 -67.40 14.46
N ARG A 6 -4.11 -66.58 15.45
CA ARG A 6 -4.43 -65.16 15.51
C ARG A 6 -3.54 -64.40 14.54
N PHE A 7 -4.15 -63.72 13.58
CA PHE A 7 -3.49 -62.73 12.76
C PHE A 7 -3.55 -61.39 13.50
N ASP A 8 -2.41 -60.97 14.02
CA ASP A 8 -2.24 -59.59 14.50
C ASP A 8 -2.25 -58.64 13.31
N ARG A 9 -3.20 -57.70 13.33
CA ARG A 9 -3.23 -56.57 12.37
C ARG A 9 -2.16 -55.55 12.79
N PRO A 10 -1.27 -55.08 11.88
CA PRO A 10 -0.38 -54.00 12.18
C PRO A 10 -1.19 -52.71 12.38
N ALA A 11 -0.88 -51.98 13.44
CA ALA A 11 -1.44 -50.66 13.74
C ALA A 11 -1.16 -49.72 12.55
N GLN A 12 -2.21 -49.26 11.90
CA GLN A 12 -2.13 -48.17 10.93
C GLN A 12 -1.70 -46.91 11.66
N THR A 13 -0.42 -46.57 11.58
CA THR A 13 0.10 -45.26 11.99
C THR A 13 -0.51 -44.25 11.04
N ALA A 14 -1.53 -43.54 11.50
CA ALA A 14 -2.10 -42.41 10.79
C ALA A 14 -1.03 -41.31 10.70
N LEU A 15 -0.42 -41.20 9.51
CA LEU A 15 0.38 -40.04 9.14
C LEU A 15 -0.56 -38.82 9.13
N CYS A 16 -0.58 -38.11 10.25
CA CYS A 16 -1.16 -36.77 10.32
C CYS A 16 -0.33 -35.88 9.40
N THR A 17 -0.71 -35.82 8.13
CA THR A 17 -0.18 -34.83 7.19
C THR A 17 -0.64 -33.48 7.72
N PHE A 18 0.26 -32.78 8.41
CA PHE A 18 0.05 -31.38 8.75
C PHE A 18 -0.09 -30.62 7.44
N TYR A 19 -1.33 -30.34 7.07
CA TYR A 19 -1.65 -29.41 6.01
C TYR A 19 -1.29 -28.01 6.55
N LEU A 20 -0.04 -27.60 6.36
CA LEU A 20 0.34 -26.21 6.55
C LEU A 20 -0.52 -25.40 5.57
N PRO A 21 -1.34 -24.49 6.02
CA PRO A 21 -2.09 -23.64 5.10
C PRO A 21 -1.08 -22.94 4.22
N ARG A 22 -1.18 -23.18 2.92
CA ARG A 22 -0.42 -22.44 1.93
C ARG A 22 -0.83 -20.98 2.10
N ILE A 23 -0.01 -20.20 2.81
CA ILE A 23 -0.21 -18.75 2.91
C ILE A 23 0.01 -18.24 1.49
N PHE A 24 -1.07 -18.04 0.76
CA PHE A 24 -1.03 -17.31 -0.50
C PHE A 24 -0.74 -15.86 -0.15
N ILE A 25 0.53 -15.48 -0.27
CA ILE A 25 0.92 -14.07 -0.15
C ILE A 25 0.42 -13.41 -1.42
N MET A 26 -0.74 -12.78 -1.31
CA MET A 26 -1.37 -12.08 -2.40
C MET A 26 -0.96 -10.61 -2.27
N LEU A 27 -0.13 -10.16 -3.21
CA LEU A 27 0.27 -8.76 -3.27
C LEU A 27 -0.90 -7.93 -3.79
N VAL A 28 -1.12 -6.80 -3.14
CA VAL A 28 -2.11 -5.81 -3.55
C VAL A 28 -1.50 -4.42 -3.62
N ARG A 29 -2.10 -3.58 -4.46
CA ARG A 29 -1.92 -2.13 -4.47
C ARG A 29 -3.21 -1.47 -4.07
N LEU A 30 -3.14 -0.58 -3.10
CA LEU A 30 -4.22 0.27 -2.66
C LEU A 30 -3.83 1.72 -2.94
N LEU A 31 -4.70 2.44 -3.63
CA LEU A 31 -4.57 3.87 -3.91
C LEU A 31 -5.71 4.62 -3.23
N TYR A 32 -5.39 5.64 -2.46
CA TYR A 32 -6.38 6.48 -1.82
C TYR A 32 -5.97 7.95 -1.85
N ALA A 33 -6.97 8.83 -1.72
CA ALA A 33 -6.78 10.24 -1.45
C ALA A 33 -7.40 10.60 -0.11
N SER A 34 -6.87 11.65 0.54
CA SER A 34 -7.45 12.26 1.73
C SER A 34 -7.08 13.73 1.81
N ARG A 35 -7.81 14.49 2.62
CA ARG A 35 -7.49 15.88 2.93
C ARG A 35 -6.81 15.96 4.29
N ALA A 36 -5.81 16.81 4.40
CA ALA A 36 -5.22 17.16 5.70
C ALA A 36 -6.25 17.96 6.51
N VAL A 37 -6.39 17.63 7.79
CA VAL A 37 -7.23 18.42 8.71
C VAL A 37 -6.62 19.80 8.91
N GLU A 38 -5.29 19.87 8.99
CA GLU A 38 -4.52 21.12 9.06
C GLU A 38 -3.63 21.26 7.81
N PRO A 39 -4.12 21.88 6.71
CA PRO A 39 -3.42 21.85 5.40
C PRO A 39 -2.05 22.53 5.39
N HIS A 40 -1.77 23.41 6.33
CA HIS A 40 -0.50 24.16 6.40
C HIS A 40 0.48 23.61 7.45
N ASN A 41 0.12 22.52 8.12
CA ASN A 41 0.97 21.89 9.13
C ASN A 41 1.91 20.89 8.47
N THR A 42 3.16 21.28 8.19
CA THR A 42 4.21 20.40 7.65
C THR A 42 4.65 19.34 8.65
N GLU A 43 4.55 19.62 9.96
CA GLU A 43 4.91 18.66 11.02
C GLU A 43 4.02 17.41 10.96
N ALA A 44 2.74 17.55 10.61
CA ALA A 44 1.84 16.42 10.43
C ALA A 44 2.29 15.50 9.28
N THR A 45 2.73 16.09 8.16
CA THR A 45 3.26 15.33 7.01
C THR A 45 4.56 14.62 7.37
N ASP A 46 5.47 15.29 8.06
CA ASP A 46 6.74 14.73 8.51
C ASP A 46 6.51 13.59 9.52
N ALA A 47 5.55 13.74 10.43
CA ALA A 47 5.17 12.69 11.38
C ALA A 47 4.57 11.46 10.68
N ILE A 48 3.72 11.64 9.66
CA ILE A 48 3.16 10.55 8.84
C ILE A 48 4.29 9.79 8.15
N LEU A 49 5.25 10.50 7.56
CA LEU A 49 6.41 9.89 6.89
C LEU A 49 7.31 9.14 7.86
N ALA A 50 7.65 9.72 8.99
CA ALA A 50 8.50 9.10 10.01
C ALA A 50 7.84 7.81 10.52
N GLN A 51 6.55 7.85 10.80
CA GLN A 51 5.77 6.68 11.22
C GLN A 51 5.76 5.59 10.14
N SER A 52 5.52 5.96 8.88
CA SER A 52 5.52 5.03 7.75
C SER A 52 6.87 4.35 7.56
N ARG A 53 7.96 5.12 7.58
CA ARG A 53 9.33 4.60 7.43
C ARG A 53 9.75 3.66 8.56
N THR A 54 9.19 3.85 9.74
CA THR A 54 9.47 2.99 10.91
C THR A 54 8.67 1.68 10.85
N HIS A 55 7.39 1.72 10.48
CA HIS A 55 6.49 0.57 10.61
C HIS A 55 6.35 -0.24 9.31
N ASN A 56 6.39 0.42 8.14
CA ASN A 56 6.15 -0.26 6.86
C ASN A 56 7.14 -1.40 6.56
N PRO A 57 8.47 -1.28 6.86
CA PRO A 57 9.40 -2.37 6.60
C PRO A 57 9.04 -3.66 7.34
N ALA A 58 8.67 -3.54 8.61
CA ALA A 58 8.29 -4.70 9.44
C ALA A 58 7.02 -5.39 8.93
N SER A 59 6.11 -4.64 8.30
CA SER A 59 4.87 -5.14 7.72
C SER A 59 5.01 -5.52 6.23
N GLY A 60 6.19 -5.38 5.65
CA GLY A 60 6.44 -5.64 4.23
C GLY A 60 5.64 -4.70 3.31
N ILE A 61 5.38 -3.48 3.73
CA ILE A 61 4.67 -2.46 2.95
C ILE A 61 5.68 -1.51 2.31
N THR A 62 5.45 -1.19 1.04
CA THR A 62 6.17 -0.18 0.26
C THR A 62 5.16 0.81 -0.32
N GLY A 63 5.60 1.99 -0.74
CA GLY A 63 4.66 2.94 -1.31
C GLY A 63 5.22 4.32 -1.59
N ILE A 64 4.35 5.17 -2.09
CA ILE A 64 4.63 6.57 -2.40
C ILE A 64 3.53 7.46 -1.84
N LEU A 65 3.91 8.55 -1.21
CA LEU A 65 3.02 9.58 -0.69
C LEU A 65 3.27 10.87 -1.46
N CYS A 66 2.23 11.40 -2.06
CA CYS A 66 2.22 12.75 -2.62
C CYS A 66 1.42 13.67 -1.70
N TYR A 67 1.94 14.87 -1.49
CA TYR A 67 1.28 15.91 -0.70
C TYR A 67 1.38 17.26 -1.41
N GLY A 68 0.29 18.00 -1.43
CA GLY A 68 0.24 19.36 -1.94
C GLY A 68 -1.17 19.94 -1.86
N GLY A 69 -1.29 21.24 -1.59
CA GLY A 69 -2.59 21.91 -1.48
C GLY A 69 -3.51 21.34 -0.38
N GLY A 70 -2.94 20.75 0.67
CA GLY A 70 -3.71 20.09 1.73
C GLY A 70 -4.30 18.74 1.35
N ILE A 71 -3.87 18.14 0.24
CA ILE A 71 -4.33 16.83 -0.23
C ILE A 71 -3.18 15.82 -0.15
N PHE A 72 -3.48 14.64 0.38
CA PHE A 72 -2.65 13.45 0.31
C PHE A 72 -3.16 12.55 -0.81
N LEU A 73 -2.25 12.05 -1.64
CA LEU A 73 -2.47 10.95 -2.57
C LEU A 73 -1.42 9.89 -2.27
N GLN A 74 -1.84 8.69 -1.90
CA GLN A 74 -0.92 7.62 -1.50
C GLN A 74 -1.24 6.31 -2.19
N ALA A 75 -0.18 5.65 -2.67
CA ALA A 75 -0.22 4.25 -3.07
C ALA A 75 0.53 3.41 -2.05
N LEU A 76 -0.09 2.31 -1.64
CA LEU A 76 0.45 1.30 -0.71
C LEU A 76 0.52 -0.04 -1.43
N GLU A 77 1.66 -0.74 -1.36
CA GLU A 77 1.86 -2.06 -1.92
C GLU A 77 2.36 -3.03 -0.86
N GLY A 78 1.77 -4.21 -0.79
CA GLY A 78 2.14 -5.20 0.21
C GLY A 78 1.23 -6.42 0.21
N GLY A 79 1.38 -7.27 1.21
CA GLY A 79 0.45 -8.36 1.46
C GLY A 79 -0.94 -7.81 1.78
N ARG A 80 -2.00 -8.45 1.24
CA ARG A 80 -3.40 -8.00 1.38
C ARG A 80 -3.77 -7.64 2.82
N SER A 81 -3.45 -8.52 3.77
CA SER A 81 -3.81 -8.29 5.18
C SER A 81 -3.13 -7.07 5.76
N ALA A 82 -1.82 -6.90 5.51
CA ALA A 82 -1.04 -5.77 6.01
C ALA A 82 -1.51 -4.44 5.42
N VAL A 83 -1.80 -4.40 4.11
CA VAL A 83 -2.31 -3.19 3.44
C VAL A 83 -3.70 -2.81 3.97
N ASN A 84 -4.59 -3.79 4.16
CA ASN A 84 -5.93 -3.54 4.70
C ASN A 84 -5.88 -3.03 6.14
N GLU A 85 -5.02 -3.61 6.97
CA GLU A 85 -4.83 -3.16 8.36
C GLU A 85 -4.32 -1.72 8.42
N LEU A 86 -3.27 -1.41 7.63
CA LEU A 86 -2.73 -0.05 7.56
C LEU A 86 -3.77 0.95 7.06
N TYR A 87 -4.52 0.62 6.00
CA TYR A 87 -5.57 1.50 5.49
C TYR A 87 -6.67 1.73 6.53
N GLY A 88 -7.06 0.70 7.28
CA GLY A 88 -7.98 0.84 8.40
C GLY A 88 -7.46 1.77 9.51
N HIS A 89 -6.15 1.82 9.77
CA HIS A 89 -5.54 2.79 10.68
C HIS A 89 -5.61 4.21 10.10
N ILE A 90 -5.28 4.38 8.83
CA ILE A 90 -5.32 5.70 8.15
C ILE A 90 -6.73 6.29 8.16
N GLN A 91 -7.77 5.48 7.94
CA GLN A 91 -9.15 5.95 7.98
C GLN A 91 -9.60 6.47 9.35
N ARG A 92 -8.95 6.01 10.42
CA ARG A 92 -9.21 6.45 11.82
C ARG A 92 -8.24 7.51 12.32
N ASP A 93 -7.24 7.86 11.52
CA ASP A 93 -6.24 8.85 11.90
C ASP A 93 -6.83 10.27 11.81
N SER A 94 -6.83 10.98 12.92
CA SER A 94 -7.39 12.33 13.03
C SER A 94 -6.68 13.39 12.17
N ARG A 95 -5.52 13.08 11.60
CA ARG A 95 -4.80 13.96 10.67
C ARG A 95 -5.42 13.96 9.26
N HIS A 96 -6.22 12.94 8.94
CA HIS A 96 -6.89 12.74 7.66
C HIS A 96 -8.39 12.97 7.76
N LYS A 97 -8.97 13.60 6.74
CA LYS A 97 -10.41 13.71 6.52
C LYS A 97 -10.72 13.42 5.05
N ASP A 98 -11.98 13.15 4.75
CA ASP A 98 -12.47 12.85 3.39
C ASP A 98 -11.64 11.75 2.70
N VAL A 99 -11.35 10.67 3.43
CA VAL A 99 -10.56 9.53 2.92
C VAL A 99 -11.38 8.77 1.89
N VAL A 100 -10.90 8.74 0.64
CA VAL A 100 -11.55 8.06 -0.48
C VAL A 100 -10.61 7.02 -1.08
N LEU A 101 -11.08 5.78 -1.16
CA LEU A 101 -10.42 4.71 -1.88
C LEU A 101 -10.60 4.94 -3.39
N LEU A 102 -9.49 5.08 -4.13
CA LEU A 102 -9.48 5.34 -5.57
C LEU A 102 -9.33 4.07 -6.40
N SER A 103 -8.47 3.13 -5.96
CA SER A 103 -8.37 1.77 -6.53
C SER A 103 -7.83 0.78 -5.51
N TYR A 104 -8.14 -0.51 -5.75
CA TYR A 104 -7.62 -1.64 -4.99
C TYR A 104 -7.45 -2.83 -5.95
N ASP A 105 -6.20 -3.17 -6.26
CA ASP A 105 -5.87 -4.13 -7.29
C ASP A 105 -4.95 -5.24 -6.76
N GLU A 106 -5.14 -6.46 -7.24
CA GLU A 106 -4.15 -7.51 -7.11
C GLU A 106 -3.02 -7.27 -8.09
N ILE A 107 -1.78 -7.34 -7.62
CA ILE A 107 -0.59 -7.07 -8.42
C ILE A 107 0.35 -8.28 -8.42
N SER A 108 1.02 -8.52 -9.55
CA SER A 108 2.04 -9.56 -9.66
C SER A 108 3.39 -9.11 -9.12
N GLU A 109 3.67 -7.82 -9.18
CA GLU A 109 4.91 -7.20 -8.73
C GLU A 109 4.67 -5.78 -8.20
N ARG A 110 5.62 -5.27 -7.42
CA ARG A 110 5.56 -3.93 -6.87
C ARG A 110 6.13 -2.91 -7.85
N SER A 111 5.40 -1.81 -8.07
CA SER A 111 5.93 -0.62 -8.76
C SER A 111 6.78 0.26 -7.82
N PHE A 112 6.43 0.27 -6.52
CA PHE A 112 7.07 1.12 -5.51
C PHE A 112 7.98 0.33 -4.55
N GLY A 113 8.50 -0.83 -4.99
CA GLY A 113 9.26 -1.76 -4.15
C GLY A 113 10.56 -1.22 -3.57
N SER A 114 11.15 -0.21 -4.21
CA SER A 114 12.41 0.41 -3.75
C SER A 114 12.25 1.42 -2.60
N TRP A 115 11.01 1.68 -2.15
CA TRP A 115 10.74 2.70 -1.13
C TRP A 115 9.83 2.21 -0.03
N THR A 116 10.30 2.31 1.20
CA THR A 116 9.44 2.10 2.38
C THR A 116 8.32 3.14 2.47
N MET A 117 8.63 4.38 2.08
CA MET A 117 7.67 5.45 1.77
C MET A 117 8.40 6.61 1.08
N GLY A 118 8.20 6.75 -0.24
CA GLY A 118 8.66 7.92 -1.00
C GLY A 118 7.76 9.13 -0.75
N LEU A 119 8.34 10.34 -0.68
CA LEU A 119 7.57 11.58 -0.59
C LEU A 119 7.76 12.43 -1.84
N VAL A 120 6.64 12.91 -2.40
CA VAL A 120 6.62 13.91 -3.47
C VAL A 120 5.77 15.10 -3.03
N ASN A 121 6.32 16.30 -3.19
CA ASN A 121 5.56 17.52 -3.01
C ASN A 121 4.97 17.98 -4.35
N ILE A 122 3.66 17.81 -4.54
CA ILE A 122 2.95 18.15 -5.78
C ILE A 122 3.06 19.64 -6.10
N ALA A 123 3.11 20.52 -5.08
CA ALA A 123 3.24 21.97 -5.29
C ALA A 123 4.58 22.40 -5.91
N LYS A 124 5.59 21.51 -5.90
CA LYS A 124 6.92 21.75 -6.52
C LYS A 124 7.07 21.10 -7.89
N LEU A 125 6.03 20.46 -8.40
CA LEU A 125 6.07 19.81 -9.71
C LEU A 125 6.00 20.81 -10.83
N ASN A 126 6.65 20.44 -11.95
CA ASN A 126 6.50 21.21 -13.18
C ASN A 126 5.04 21.14 -13.67
N THR A 127 4.47 22.29 -13.95
CA THR A 127 3.10 22.46 -14.44
C THR A 127 2.79 21.58 -15.65
N SER A 128 3.76 21.33 -16.53
CA SER A 128 3.60 20.48 -17.71
C SER A 128 3.32 19.02 -17.36
N ILE A 129 3.82 18.52 -16.23
CA ILE A 129 3.52 17.17 -15.75
C ILE A 129 2.06 17.10 -15.28
N LEU A 130 1.59 18.12 -14.57
CA LEU A 130 0.22 18.17 -14.08
C LEU A 130 -0.78 18.25 -15.24
N LEU A 131 -0.51 19.09 -16.25
CA LEU A 131 -1.35 19.25 -17.44
C LEU A 131 -1.45 17.98 -18.30
N LYS A 132 -0.55 17.02 -18.14
CA LYS A 132 -0.65 15.71 -18.79
C LYS A 132 -1.77 14.85 -18.21
N TYR A 133 -2.13 15.07 -16.94
CA TYR A 133 -3.06 14.25 -16.16
C TYR A 133 -4.32 14.99 -15.73
N SER A 134 -4.40 16.31 -15.94
CA SER A 134 -5.52 17.14 -15.53
C SER A 134 -5.78 18.25 -16.55
N GLU A 135 -7.00 18.78 -16.57
CA GLU A 135 -7.38 19.92 -17.44
C GLU A 135 -6.77 21.24 -16.99
N ARG A 136 -6.26 21.31 -15.76
CA ARG A 136 -5.70 22.52 -15.14
C ARG A 136 -4.31 22.23 -14.59
N PRO A 137 -3.46 23.24 -14.36
CA PRO A 137 -2.14 23.07 -13.77
C PRO A 137 -2.18 22.73 -12.27
N GLU A 138 -3.27 22.15 -11.83
CA GLU A 138 -3.54 21.68 -10.48
C GLU A 138 -4.01 20.23 -10.58
N PHE A 139 -3.61 19.42 -9.60
CA PHE A 139 -4.03 18.02 -9.55
C PHE A 139 -4.96 17.81 -8.37
N ASP A 140 -6.19 17.43 -8.68
CA ASP A 140 -7.19 17.01 -7.68
C ASP A 140 -7.56 15.53 -7.91
N PRO A 141 -7.07 14.60 -7.04
CA PRO A 141 -7.37 13.18 -7.18
C PRO A 141 -8.86 12.84 -6.99
N TYR A 142 -9.66 13.75 -6.45
CA TYR A 142 -11.11 13.57 -6.32
C TYR A 142 -11.87 13.83 -7.64
N SER A 143 -11.23 14.51 -8.59
CA SER A 143 -11.83 14.87 -9.89
C SER A 143 -11.40 13.97 -11.04
N VAL A 144 -10.45 13.07 -10.82
CA VAL A 144 -9.91 12.15 -11.83
C VAL A 144 -10.07 10.68 -11.41
N SER A 145 -9.94 9.76 -12.35
CA SER A 145 -9.98 8.33 -12.02
C SER A 145 -8.74 7.86 -11.25
N GLY A 146 -8.86 6.74 -10.51
CA GLY A 146 -7.72 6.11 -9.85
C GLY A 146 -6.60 5.74 -10.83
N ASN A 147 -6.93 5.35 -12.07
CA ASN A 147 -5.93 5.04 -13.10
C ASN A 147 -5.11 6.28 -13.49
N VAL A 148 -5.73 7.45 -13.60
CA VAL A 148 -5.03 8.71 -13.87
C VAL A 148 -4.13 9.08 -12.70
N SER A 149 -4.63 8.96 -11.48
CA SER A 149 -3.84 9.20 -10.27
C SER A 149 -2.63 8.25 -10.17
N LEU A 150 -2.82 6.97 -10.49
CA LEU A 150 -1.74 5.98 -10.50
C LEU A 150 -0.69 6.30 -11.58
N ALA A 151 -1.12 6.67 -12.78
CA ALA A 151 -0.22 7.04 -13.87
C ALA A 151 0.64 8.26 -13.52
N LEU A 152 0.08 9.26 -12.86
CA LEU A 152 0.85 10.38 -12.31
C LEU A 152 1.91 9.91 -11.31
N LEU A 153 1.54 9.05 -10.34
CA LEU A 153 2.50 8.54 -9.35
C LEU A 153 3.65 7.78 -10.01
N GLN A 154 3.36 6.98 -11.03
CA GLN A 154 4.38 6.22 -11.77
C GLN A 154 5.33 7.15 -12.55
N GLU A 155 4.82 8.23 -13.16
CA GLU A 155 5.67 9.22 -13.84
C GLU A 155 6.55 9.98 -12.85
N LEU A 156 6.01 10.37 -11.70
CA LEU A 156 6.79 11.04 -10.65
C LEU A 156 7.93 10.17 -10.13
N MET A 157 7.70 8.87 -10.05
CA MET A 157 8.72 7.88 -9.74
C MET A 157 9.83 7.85 -10.79
N ALA A 158 9.48 7.83 -12.07
CA ALA A 158 10.42 7.75 -13.19
C ALA A 158 11.28 9.02 -13.32
N THR A 159 10.74 10.19 -12.98
CA THR A 159 11.43 11.48 -13.09
C THR A 159 12.33 11.83 -11.92
N ALA A 160 12.57 10.91 -10.98
CA ALA A 160 13.41 11.09 -9.78
C ALA A 160 13.03 12.31 -8.90
N SER A 161 11.82 12.81 -9.01
CA SER A 161 11.29 13.91 -8.17
C SER A 161 11.02 13.51 -6.71
N ILE A 162 11.56 12.36 -6.28
CA ILE A 162 11.25 11.74 -4.99
C ILE A 162 12.34 12.00 -3.99
N VAL A 163 11.98 12.59 -2.86
CA VAL A 163 12.86 12.77 -1.70
C VAL A 163 12.71 11.56 -0.79
N GLY A 164 13.83 10.87 -0.53
CA GLY A 164 13.88 9.78 0.47
C GLY A 164 13.99 8.38 -0.10
N ARG A 165 15.04 8.13 -0.90
CA ARG A 165 15.56 6.77 -1.07
C ARG A 165 16.22 6.36 0.24
N SER A 166 15.65 5.37 0.91
CA SER A 166 16.33 4.65 2.02
C SER A 166 17.11 3.50 1.44
#